data_a5b7b725ec15e0ac8a2d600be806e0e7
#
_entry.id   a5b7b725ec15e0ac8a2d600be806e0e7
#
_cell.length_a   1.000
_cell.length_b   1.000
_cell.length_c   1.000
_cell.angle_alpha   90.00
_cell.angle_beta   90.00
_cell.angle_gamma   90.00
#
_symmetry.space_group_name_H-M   'P 1'
#
loop_
_entity.id
_entity.type
_entity.pdbx_description
1 polymer ?
#
loop_
_entity_poly.entity_id
_entity_poly.type
_entity_poly.pdbx_seq_one_letter_code
_entity_poly.pdbx_strand_id
1 'polypeptide(L)'
;MEKIQERIINITDKLENNCVIGAIRQGMILMIPLLVVGYMSAMLINLPIPAFQQFLSELWGGCIRAFLENVYVSVNEFFAVYLTVATSVSYSMMKCRRHGIYESTGNIVVLVVITLAAFAAYAGIGYEDFSVARCSNMYAFNALLVALISGGIYYALKESRFLQTKQRTNADNVYIGAVEGILPAVVIIGFFVLLRQVIYVMFGVYGLQELLEILFNFLLKPLKNGVGAGLIIILLTHSLWFLGIHGHDMLDTVIKQNFTDVTAGIFSKTMQDVFVNLGGTGAALCLVIAILLFAKKKGVRQLAGMAAPSVLFNISEIALFGIPVILNPIFLIPFLLVPVSNFLITYAAIYLGLVPHVIREIDWTTPIFLSGYQATGSWACLLYTSPSPRDRG
;
A
#
# COMPACT_ATOMS: atom_id res chain seq x y z
N MET A 1 -33.52 0.85 -5.62
CA MET A 1 -32.18 0.32 -5.91
C MET A 1 -31.52 1.02 -7.11
N GLU A 2 -32.19 1.18 -8.24
CA GLU A 2 -31.66 1.83 -9.45
C GLU A 2 -31.10 3.24 -9.22
N LYS A 3 -31.79 4.11 -8.50
CA LYS A 3 -31.29 5.47 -8.18
C LYS A 3 -30.00 5.49 -7.35
N ILE A 4 -29.80 4.47 -6.51
CA ILE A 4 -28.56 4.35 -5.72
C ILE A 4 -27.43 3.87 -6.64
N GLN A 5 -27.71 2.89 -7.51
CA GLN A 5 -26.73 2.41 -8.49
C GLN A 5 -26.32 3.50 -9.47
N GLU A 6 -27.25 4.29 -10.00
CA GLU A 6 -26.94 5.44 -10.86
C GLU A 6 -26.08 6.49 -10.15
N ARG A 7 -26.38 6.79 -8.88
CA ARG A 7 -25.53 7.73 -8.10
C ARG A 7 -24.13 7.20 -7.89
N ILE A 8 -23.97 5.91 -7.57
CA ILE A 8 -22.67 5.27 -7.38
C ILE A 8 -21.89 5.29 -8.69
N ILE A 9 -22.52 4.94 -9.83
CA ILE A 9 -21.89 4.99 -11.14
C ILE A 9 -21.43 6.42 -11.47
N ASN A 10 -22.31 7.42 -11.30
CA ASN A 10 -21.96 8.82 -11.54
C ASN A 10 -20.81 9.34 -10.66
N ILE A 11 -20.74 8.89 -9.39
CA ILE A 11 -19.63 9.24 -8.49
C ILE A 11 -18.36 8.55 -8.99
N THR A 12 -18.43 7.28 -9.36
CA THR A 12 -17.30 6.51 -9.88
C THR A 12 -16.73 7.15 -11.14
N ASP A 13 -17.57 7.52 -12.09
CA ASP A 13 -17.17 8.19 -13.33
C ASP A 13 -16.51 9.56 -13.07
N LYS A 14 -17.03 10.34 -12.12
CA LYS A 14 -16.41 11.61 -11.70
C LYS A 14 -15.04 11.39 -11.07
N LEU A 15 -14.88 10.35 -10.24
CA LEU A 15 -13.61 10.01 -9.60
C LEU A 15 -12.61 9.45 -10.61
N GLU A 16 -13.03 8.63 -11.56
CA GLU A 16 -12.16 8.10 -12.61
C GLU A 16 -11.63 9.21 -13.54
N ASN A 17 -12.41 10.25 -13.75
CA ASN A 17 -12.01 11.41 -14.53
C ASN A 17 -11.24 12.46 -13.72
N ASN A 18 -11.07 12.27 -12.40
CA ASN A 18 -10.26 13.15 -11.58
C ASN A 18 -8.77 12.86 -11.83
N CYS A 19 -7.99 13.90 -12.17
CA CYS A 19 -6.58 13.79 -12.51
C CYS A 19 -5.76 13.17 -11.35
N VAL A 20 -6.02 13.58 -10.12
CA VAL A 20 -5.31 13.11 -8.92
C VAL A 20 -5.63 11.63 -8.65
N ILE A 21 -6.91 11.28 -8.59
CA ILE A 21 -7.36 9.90 -8.32
C ILE A 21 -6.92 8.96 -9.44
N GLY A 22 -7.07 9.41 -10.68
CA GLY A 22 -6.60 8.66 -11.85
C GLY A 22 -5.10 8.42 -11.84
N ALA A 23 -4.30 9.43 -11.44
CA ALA A 23 -2.85 9.30 -11.34
C ALA A 23 -2.44 8.32 -10.24
N ILE A 24 -3.07 8.34 -9.07
CA ILE A 24 -2.82 7.37 -7.99
C ILE A 24 -3.11 5.95 -8.49
N ARG A 25 -4.32 5.71 -9.03
CA ARG A 25 -4.73 4.38 -9.48
C ARG A 25 -3.83 3.84 -10.60
N GLN A 26 -3.53 4.66 -11.61
CA GLN A 26 -2.66 4.25 -12.72
C GLN A 26 -1.21 4.05 -12.24
N GLY A 27 -0.71 4.92 -11.36
CA GLY A 27 0.61 4.77 -10.75
C GLY A 27 0.75 3.43 -10.02
N MET A 28 -0.26 3.05 -9.21
CA MET A 28 -0.28 1.75 -8.54
C MET A 28 -0.35 0.56 -9.51
N ILE A 29 -1.15 0.66 -10.58
CA ILE A 29 -1.21 -0.39 -11.61
C ILE A 29 0.14 -0.59 -12.29
N LEU A 30 0.89 0.48 -12.54
CA LEU A 30 2.23 0.38 -13.14
C LEU A 30 3.25 -0.32 -12.22
N MET A 31 2.98 -0.42 -10.93
CA MET A 31 3.82 -1.16 -9.98
C MET A 31 3.64 -2.69 -10.06
N ILE A 32 2.56 -3.20 -10.65
CA ILE A 32 2.23 -4.64 -10.66
C ILE A 32 3.38 -5.53 -11.11
N PRO A 33 4.11 -5.26 -12.20
CA PRO A 33 5.22 -6.13 -12.63
C PRO A 33 6.31 -6.28 -11.57
N LEU A 34 6.67 -5.18 -10.89
CA LEU A 34 7.66 -5.19 -9.81
C LEU A 34 7.14 -5.98 -8.60
N LEU A 35 5.89 -5.72 -8.22
CA LEU A 35 5.25 -6.40 -7.09
C LEU A 35 5.16 -7.91 -7.30
N VAL A 36 4.79 -8.35 -8.51
CA VAL A 36 4.75 -9.78 -8.82
C VAL A 36 6.12 -10.42 -8.62
N VAL A 37 7.19 -9.82 -9.15
CA VAL A 37 8.55 -10.35 -9.02
C VAL A 37 9.03 -10.34 -7.56
N GLY A 38 8.86 -9.22 -6.86
CA GLY A 38 9.29 -9.07 -5.46
C GLY A 38 8.54 -10.03 -4.53
N TYR A 39 7.21 -10.09 -4.62
CA TYR A 39 6.41 -10.94 -3.74
C TYR A 39 6.48 -12.43 -4.08
N MET A 40 6.70 -12.81 -5.36
CA MET A 40 7.05 -14.20 -5.69
C MET A 40 8.32 -14.65 -4.97
N SER A 41 9.34 -13.77 -4.93
CA SER A 41 10.57 -14.06 -4.18
C SER A 41 10.31 -14.17 -2.68
N ALA A 42 9.54 -13.25 -2.09
CA ALA A 42 9.13 -13.31 -0.68
C ALA A 42 8.38 -14.60 -0.33
N MET A 43 7.44 -15.02 -1.18
CA MET A 43 6.70 -16.27 -0.98
C MET A 43 7.61 -17.50 -0.93
N LEU A 44 8.62 -17.57 -1.81
CA LEU A 44 9.58 -18.67 -1.82
C LEU A 44 10.48 -18.65 -0.59
N ILE A 45 10.96 -17.46 -0.17
CA ILE A 45 11.81 -17.30 1.02
C ILE A 45 11.05 -17.71 2.30
N ASN A 46 9.76 -17.34 2.39
CA ASN A 46 8.96 -17.51 3.60
C ASN A 46 8.05 -18.76 3.57
N LEU A 47 8.22 -19.65 2.58
CA LEU A 47 7.45 -20.88 2.51
C LEU A 47 7.77 -21.78 3.73
N PRO A 48 6.81 -22.08 4.62
CA PRO A 48 7.07 -22.76 5.89
C PRO A 48 7.20 -24.29 5.73
N ILE A 49 8.04 -24.71 4.79
CA ILE A 49 8.37 -26.12 4.54
C ILE A 49 9.86 -26.33 4.86
N PRO A 50 10.22 -26.96 6.00
CA PRO A 50 11.61 -27.07 6.44
C PRO A 50 12.54 -27.69 5.39
N ALA A 51 12.11 -28.76 4.72
CA ALA A 51 12.89 -29.40 3.68
C ALA A 51 13.17 -28.47 2.49
N PHE A 52 12.21 -27.59 2.13
CA PHE A 52 12.40 -26.61 1.07
C PHE A 52 13.35 -25.49 1.51
N GLN A 53 13.25 -25.02 2.76
CA GLN A 53 14.15 -24.02 3.29
C GLN A 53 15.59 -24.54 3.38
N GLN A 54 15.77 -25.80 3.80
CA GLN A 54 17.07 -26.44 3.77
C GLN A 54 17.62 -26.56 2.34
N PHE A 55 16.80 -27.02 1.41
CA PHE A 55 17.16 -27.07 -0.02
C PHE A 55 17.61 -25.70 -0.55
N LEU A 56 16.87 -24.63 -0.26
CA LEU A 56 17.26 -23.26 -0.66
C LEU A 56 18.58 -22.80 -0.04
N SER A 57 18.84 -23.17 1.22
CA SER A 57 20.06 -22.79 1.93
C SER A 57 21.30 -23.58 1.49
N GLU A 58 21.12 -24.82 1.02
CA GLU A 58 22.20 -25.68 0.59
C GLU A 58 22.50 -25.55 -0.92
N LEU A 59 21.48 -25.25 -1.74
CA LEU A 59 21.60 -25.20 -3.18
C LEU A 59 22.59 -24.10 -3.60
N TRP A 60 23.67 -24.52 -4.27
CA TRP A 60 24.77 -23.64 -4.66
C TRP A 60 25.34 -22.81 -3.52
N GLY A 61 25.47 -23.41 -2.31
CA GLY A 61 26.02 -22.72 -1.14
C GLY A 61 25.19 -21.52 -0.68
N GLY A 62 23.86 -21.59 -0.85
CA GLY A 62 22.93 -20.51 -0.44
C GLY A 62 22.77 -19.37 -1.46
N CYS A 63 23.44 -19.44 -2.62
CA CYS A 63 23.33 -18.37 -3.62
C CYS A 63 21.90 -18.13 -4.10
N ILE A 64 21.06 -19.17 -4.21
CA ILE A 64 19.68 -19.01 -4.65
C ILE A 64 18.84 -18.28 -3.61
N ARG A 65 19.02 -18.57 -2.35
CA ARG A 65 18.36 -17.85 -1.26
C ARG A 65 18.76 -16.37 -1.28
N ALA A 66 20.07 -16.09 -1.34
CA ALA A 66 20.58 -14.72 -1.43
C ALA A 66 20.06 -13.98 -2.69
N PHE A 67 19.94 -14.67 -3.83
CA PHE A 67 19.34 -14.10 -5.04
C PHE A 67 17.89 -13.68 -4.80
N LEU A 68 17.06 -14.56 -4.23
CA LEU A 68 15.64 -14.25 -3.95
C LEU A 68 15.52 -13.10 -2.93
N GLU A 69 16.34 -13.09 -1.89
CA GLU A 69 16.40 -12.00 -0.90
C GLU A 69 16.76 -10.67 -1.56
N ASN A 70 17.77 -10.65 -2.42
CA ASN A 70 18.17 -9.44 -3.15
C ASN A 70 17.06 -8.95 -4.11
N VAL A 71 16.35 -9.85 -4.78
CA VAL A 71 15.19 -9.48 -5.62
C VAL A 71 14.09 -8.86 -4.76
N TYR A 72 13.73 -9.47 -3.64
CA TYR A 72 12.73 -8.92 -2.72
C TYR A 72 13.13 -7.55 -2.18
N VAL A 73 14.36 -7.41 -1.68
CA VAL A 73 14.90 -6.16 -1.14
C VAL A 73 14.90 -5.07 -2.22
N SER A 74 15.36 -5.37 -3.44
CA SER A 74 15.39 -4.38 -4.52
C SER A 74 14.03 -3.83 -4.90
N VAL A 75 12.97 -4.62 -4.77
CA VAL A 75 11.60 -4.17 -5.03
C VAL A 75 11.00 -3.45 -3.83
N ASN A 76 11.12 -4.02 -2.63
CA ASN A 76 10.44 -3.54 -1.44
C ASN A 76 11.09 -2.29 -0.83
N GLU A 77 12.42 -2.28 -0.72
CA GLU A 77 13.16 -1.16 -0.11
C GLU A 77 13.19 0.11 -0.99
N PHE A 78 12.90 -0.02 -2.29
CA PHE A 78 12.82 1.13 -3.20
C PHE A 78 11.40 1.37 -3.74
N PHE A 79 10.40 0.75 -3.12
CA PHE A 79 9.01 0.83 -3.55
C PHE A 79 8.50 2.27 -3.69
N ALA A 80 8.76 3.15 -2.71
CA ALA A 80 8.33 4.55 -2.74
C ALA A 80 8.97 5.33 -3.89
N VAL A 81 10.23 5.03 -4.22
CA VAL A 81 10.93 5.66 -5.34
C VAL A 81 10.24 5.29 -6.66
N TYR A 82 9.98 4.00 -6.87
CA TYR A 82 9.29 3.51 -8.07
C TYR A 82 7.86 4.07 -8.17
N LEU A 83 7.14 4.10 -7.05
CA LEU A 83 5.79 4.67 -6.98
C LEU A 83 5.78 6.17 -7.29
N THR A 84 6.81 6.91 -6.85
CA THR A 84 6.98 8.33 -7.20
C THR A 84 7.09 8.52 -8.71
N VAL A 85 7.91 7.70 -9.37
CA VAL A 85 8.06 7.71 -10.84
C VAL A 85 6.75 7.38 -11.53
N ALA A 86 6.16 6.24 -11.16
CA ALA A 86 4.92 5.73 -11.76
C ALA A 86 3.77 6.74 -11.63
N THR A 87 3.62 7.35 -10.45
CA THR A 87 2.57 8.35 -10.20
C THR A 87 2.82 9.65 -10.94
N SER A 88 4.08 10.12 -11.06
CA SER A 88 4.43 11.32 -11.82
C SER A 88 4.12 11.17 -13.31
N VAL A 89 4.48 10.02 -13.89
CA VAL A 89 4.13 9.69 -15.28
C VAL A 89 2.62 9.63 -15.46
N SER A 90 1.93 8.93 -14.54
CA SER A 90 0.48 8.79 -14.60
C SER A 90 -0.24 10.13 -14.47
N TYR A 91 0.25 11.02 -13.59
CA TYR A 91 -0.29 12.38 -13.44
C TYR A 91 -0.18 13.17 -14.74
N SER A 92 0.99 13.13 -15.37
CA SER A 92 1.21 13.76 -16.67
C SER A 92 0.26 13.22 -17.74
N MET A 93 0.13 11.89 -17.83
CA MET A 93 -0.78 11.24 -18.79
C MET A 93 -2.25 11.65 -18.57
N MET A 94 -2.70 11.71 -17.30
CA MET A 94 -4.06 12.12 -16.97
C MET A 94 -4.31 13.61 -17.28
N LYS A 95 -3.32 14.46 -17.02
CA LYS A 95 -3.40 15.90 -17.34
C LYS A 95 -3.52 16.11 -18.84
N CYS A 96 -2.71 15.41 -19.64
CA CYS A 96 -2.74 15.45 -21.10
C CYS A 96 -4.09 14.97 -21.65
N ARG A 97 -4.60 13.85 -21.15
CA ARG A 97 -5.90 13.30 -21.59
C ARG A 97 -7.03 14.30 -21.33
N ARG A 98 -7.02 14.97 -20.19
CA ARG A 98 -8.08 15.93 -19.81
C ARG A 98 -8.08 17.18 -20.66
N HIS A 99 -6.92 17.68 -21.08
CA HIS A 99 -6.79 18.91 -21.87
C HIS A 99 -6.67 18.68 -23.38
N GLY A 100 -6.67 17.41 -23.84
CA GLY A 100 -6.50 17.07 -25.25
C GLY A 100 -5.14 17.48 -25.82
N ILE A 101 -4.13 17.66 -24.96
CA ILE A 101 -2.80 18.13 -25.33
C ILE A 101 -1.86 16.92 -25.41
N TYR A 102 -1.09 16.82 -26.48
CA TYR A 102 0.04 15.89 -26.56
C TYR A 102 1.25 16.52 -25.88
N GLU A 103 1.58 16.02 -24.71
CA GLU A 103 2.82 16.41 -24.03
C GLU A 103 4.00 15.74 -24.72
N SER A 104 5.10 16.46 -24.91
CA SER A 104 6.32 15.84 -25.42
C SER A 104 6.89 14.88 -24.39
N THR A 105 7.46 13.77 -24.82
CA THR A 105 8.13 12.81 -23.93
C THR A 105 9.19 13.50 -23.06
N GLY A 106 9.88 14.52 -23.60
CA GLY A 106 10.87 15.32 -22.89
C GLY A 106 10.30 16.00 -21.63
N ASN A 107 9.10 16.58 -21.70
CA ASN A 107 8.47 17.23 -20.57
C ASN A 107 8.06 16.24 -19.47
N ILE A 108 7.61 15.04 -19.84
CA ILE A 108 7.30 13.99 -18.88
C ILE A 108 8.56 13.55 -18.15
N VAL A 109 9.66 13.34 -18.86
CA VAL A 109 10.97 12.97 -18.27
C VAL A 109 11.47 14.06 -17.34
N VAL A 110 11.39 15.34 -17.74
CA VAL A 110 11.77 16.48 -16.89
C VAL A 110 10.95 16.51 -15.61
N LEU A 111 9.62 16.34 -15.67
CA LEU A 111 8.78 16.26 -14.49
C LEU A 111 9.21 15.11 -13.57
N VAL A 112 9.46 13.92 -14.11
CA VAL A 112 9.88 12.75 -13.32
C VAL A 112 11.22 13.00 -12.61
N VAL A 113 12.21 13.57 -13.30
CA VAL A 113 13.51 13.90 -12.71
C VAL A 113 13.38 14.92 -11.60
N ILE A 114 12.60 15.99 -11.80
CA ILE A 114 12.32 17.01 -10.78
C ILE A 114 11.63 16.37 -9.56
N THR A 115 10.64 15.52 -9.80
CA THR A 115 9.89 14.87 -8.72
C THR A 115 10.76 13.90 -7.94
N LEU A 116 11.65 13.16 -8.59
CA LEU A 116 12.63 12.30 -7.92
C LEU A 116 13.59 13.10 -7.04
N ALA A 117 14.09 14.24 -7.54
CA ALA A 117 14.94 15.13 -6.76
C ALA A 117 14.19 15.71 -5.54
N ALA A 118 12.92 16.08 -5.73
CA ALA A 118 12.05 16.55 -4.66
C ALA A 118 11.79 15.44 -3.61
N PHE A 119 11.55 14.21 -4.06
CA PHE A 119 11.39 13.05 -3.16
C PHE A 119 12.69 12.78 -2.37
N ALA A 120 13.83 12.79 -3.03
CA ALA A 120 15.13 12.60 -2.39
C ALA A 120 15.39 13.67 -1.31
N ALA A 121 15.10 14.93 -1.63
CA ALA A 121 15.24 16.03 -0.69
C ALA A 121 14.27 15.90 0.50
N TYR A 122 13.03 15.51 0.24
CA TYR A 122 12.01 15.32 1.28
C TYR A 122 12.29 14.10 2.16
N ALA A 123 12.68 12.97 1.58
CA ALA A 123 13.08 11.77 2.32
C ALA A 123 14.41 11.95 3.08
N GLY A 124 15.17 12.98 2.76
CA GLY A 124 16.46 13.28 3.41
C GLY A 124 17.60 12.42 2.92
N ILE A 125 17.57 11.97 1.66
CA ILE A 125 18.68 11.20 1.08
C ILE A 125 19.95 12.05 1.09
N GLY A 126 21.00 11.51 1.71
CA GLY A 126 22.27 12.21 1.88
C GLY A 126 22.41 13.03 3.18
N TYR A 127 21.37 13.10 4.02
CA TYR A 127 21.48 13.66 5.36
C TYR A 127 21.79 12.56 6.38
N GLU A 128 22.35 12.94 7.55
CA GLU A 128 22.75 11.99 8.61
C GLU A 128 21.56 11.20 9.18
N ASP A 129 20.37 11.76 9.16
CA ASP A 129 19.13 11.13 9.64
C ASP A 129 18.45 10.24 8.60
N PHE A 130 19.04 10.02 7.44
CA PHE A 130 18.45 9.20 6.38
C PHE A 130 18.39 7.72 6.79
N SER A 131 17.23 7.13 6.57
CA SER A 131 17.02 5.68 6.67
C SER A 131 16.49 5.15 5.34
N VAL A 132 16.99 3.99 4.91
CA VAL A 132 16.53 3.29 3.70
C VAL A 132 15.03 3.00 3.77
N ALA A 133 14.48 2.77 4.96
CA ALA A 133 13.05 2.61 5.17
C ALA A 133 12.20 3.76 4.60
N ARG A 134 12.77 4.96 4.45
CA ARG A 134 12.10 6.08 3.79
C ARG A 134 12.00 5.95 2.26
N CYS A 135 12.63 4.95 1.66
CA CYS A 135 12.45 4.61 0.25
C CYS A 135 11.49 3.43 0.05
N SER A 136 11.13 2.70 1.13
CA SER A 136 10.34 1.48 1.09
C SER A 136 8.82 1.74 1.00
N ASN A 137 8.04 0.67 1.00
CA ASN A 137 6.57 0.70 1.01
C ASN A 137 5.98 1.53 2.18
N MET A 138 6.68 1.62 3.32
CA MET A 138 6.26 2.47 4.45
C MET A 138 6.10 3.93 4.05
N TYR A 139 6.89 4.41 3.10
CA TYR A 139 6.86 5.78 2.59
C TYR A 139 5.99 5.97 1.33
N ALA A 140 5.16 4.97 0.96
CA ALA A 140 4.28 5.02 -0.20
C ALA A 140 3.36 6.25 -0.21
N PHE A 141 2.80 6.63 0.94
CA PHE A 141 1.99 7.84 1.07
C PHE A 141 2.76 9.11 0.73
N ASN A 142 3.97 9.25 1.25
CA ASN A 142 4.83 10.38 0.95
C ASN A 142 5.22 10.42 -0.53
N ALA A 143 5.48 9.27 -1.14
CA ALA A 143 5.73 9.14 -2.58
C ALA A 143 4.57 9.68 -3.42
N LEU A 144 3.33 9.30 -3.09
CA LEU A 144 2.13 9.79 -3.74
C LEU A 144 1.98 11.30 -3.57
N LEU A 145 2.14 11.82 -2.35
CA LEU A 145 2.05 13.26 -2.07
C LEU A 145 3.07 14.05 -2.87
N VAL A 146 4.35 13.62 -2.84
CA VAL A 146 5.41 14.30 -3.58
C VAL A 146 5.11 14.30 -5.07
N ALA A 147 4.71 13.16 -5.64
CA ALA A 147 4.40 13.06 -7.06
C ALA A 147 3.22 13.95 -7.48
N LEU A 148 2.14 13.95 -6.70
CA LEU A 148 0.93 14.71 -7.01
C LEU A 148 1.13 16.22 -6.86
N ILE A 149 1.79 16.66 -5.78
CA ILE A 149 2.08 18.07 -5.53
C ILE A 149 3.07 18.59 -6.58
N SER A 150 4.14 17.83 -6.87
CA SER A 150 5.11 18.19 -7.90
C SER A 150 4.45 18.33 -9.27
N GLY A 151 3.61 17.37 -9.65
CA GLY A 151 2.84 17.42 -10.89
C GLY A 151 1.90 18.63 -10.92
N GLY A 152 1.20 18.91 -9.81
CA GLY A 152 0.33 20.08 -9.70
C GLY A 152 1.06 21.40 -9.89
N ILE A 153 2.18 21.59 -9.18
CA ILE A 153 3.01 22.80 -9.27
C ILE A 153 3.61 22.93 -10.67
N TYR A 154 4.16 21.82 -11.22
CA TYR A 154 4.78 21.82 -12.55
C TYR A 154 3.83 22.31 -13.63
N TYR A 155 2.62 21.74 -13.70
CA TYR A 155 1.63 22.13 -14.70
C TYR A 155 1.03 23.51 -14.43
N ALA A 156 0.84 23.91 -13.18
CA ALA A 156 0.38 25.28 -12.85
C ALA A 156 1.38 26.33 -13.30
N LEU A 157 2.69 26.10 -13.11
CA LEU A 157 3.73 27.01 -13.57
C LEU A 157 3.84 27.02 -15.10
N LYS A 158 3.75 25.83 -15.74
CA LYS A 158 3.82 25.70 -17.19
C LYS A 158 2.64 26.37 -17.91
N GLU A 159 1.45 26.35 -17.34
CA GLU A 159 0.28 27.03 -17.84
C GLU A 159 0.34 28.56 -17.60
N SER A 160 1.26 29.03 -16.74
CA SER A 160 1.43 30.43 -16.45
C SER A 160 2.11 31.18 -17.63
N ARG A 161 1.69 32.43 -17.88
CA ARG A 161 2.25 33.26 -18.96
C ARG A 161 3.75 33.56 -18.78
N PHE A 162 4.31 33.37 -17.59
CA PHE A 162 5.71 33.61 -17.28
C PHE A 162 6.69 32.63 -17.96
N LEU A 163 6.25 31.40 -18.27
CA LEU A 163 7.09 30.34 -18.84
C LEU A 163 6.80 30.05 -20.31
N GLN A 164 5.81 30.75 -20.93
CA GLN A 164 5.54 30.60 -22.34
C GLN A 164 6.66 31.26 -23.16
N THR A 165 7.75 30.51 -23.35
CA THR A 165 8.77 30.88 -24.33
C THR A 165 8.09 30.90 -25.70
N LYS A 166 8.13 32.07 -26.40
CA LYS A 166 7.69 32.15 -27.79
C LYS A 166 8.45 31.07 -28.55
N GLN A 167 7.73 30.02 -28.99
CA GLN A 167 8.28 28.92 -29.74
C GLN A 167 9.14 29.46 -30.90
N ARG A 168 10.45 29.38 -30.74
CA ARG A 168 11.37 29.51 -31.85
C ARG A 168 11.43 28.17 -32.54
N THR A 169 10.97 28.12 -33.75
CA THR A 169 10.55 27.00 -34.58
C THR A 169 11.58 25.92 -34.93
N ASN A 170 12.80 25.94 -34.38
CA ASN A 170 13.89 25.01 -34.75
C ASN A 170 14.67 24.40 -33.57
N ALA A 171 14.22 24.53 -32.32
CA ALA A 171 14.91 23.91 -31.20
C ALA A 171 14.30 22.54 -30.87
N ASP A 172 15.14 21.60 -30.45
CA ASP A 172 14.74 20.29 -30.01
C ASP A 172 13.75 20.40 -28.82
N ASN A 173 12.64 19.70 -28.91
CA ASN A 173 11.59 19.68 -27.90
C ASN A 173 12.11 19.25 -26.51
N VAL A 174 13.16 18.44 -26.45
CA VAL A 174 13.79 18.00 -25.19
C VAL A 174 14.55 19.17 -24.55
N TYR A 175 15.29 19.94 -25.35
CA TYR A 175 16.00 21.12 -24.87
C TYR A 175 15.05 22.19 -24.34
N ILE A 176 13.99 22.48 -25.07
CA ILE A 176 12.96 23.45 -24.65
C ILE A 176 12.34 23.00 -23.32
N GLY A 177 11.95 21.73 -23.21
CA GLY A 177 11.40 21.16 -21.99
C GLY A 177 12.35 21.27 -20.78
N ALA A 178 13.64 21.05 -20.99
CA ALA A 178 14.66 21.16 -19.94
C ALA A 178 14.79 22.61 -19.44
N VAL A 179 14.85 23.59 -20.35
CA VAL A 179 14.95 25.02 -20.00
C VAL A 179 13.68 25.51 -19.30
N GLU A 180 12.51 25.15 -19.79
CA GLU A 180 11.22 25.46 -19.16
C GLU A 180 11.04 24.77 -17.79
N GLY A 181 11.74 23.66 -17.57
CA GLY A 181 11.76 22.92 -16.31
C GLY A 181 12.57 23.57 -15.18
N ILE A 182 13.45 24.55 -15.47
CA ILE A 182 14.34 25.15 -14.46
C ILE A 182 13.54 25.82 -13.32
N LEU A 183 12.59 26.71 -13.65
CA LEU A 183 11.80 27.39 -12.63
C LEU A 183 10.90 26.41 -11.84
N PRO A 184 10.16 25.48 -12.47
CA PRO A 184 9.49 24.39 -11.75
C PRO A 184 10.39 23.61 -10.82
N ALA A 185 11.62 23.26 -11.25
CA ALA A 185 12.58 22.54 -10.42
C ALA A 185 12.93 23.31 -9.14
N VAL A 186 13.29 24.59 -9.26
CA VAL A 186 13.60 25.44 -8.11
C VAL A 186 12.42 25.53 -7.14
N VAL A 187 11.21 25.75 -7.66
CA VAL A 187 10.02 25.91 -6.82
C VAL A 187 9.64 24.58 -6.14
N ILE A 188 9.63 23.47 -6.88
CA ILE A 188 9.21 22.17 -6.35
C ILE A 188 10.21 21.64 -5.32
N ILE A 189 11.50 21.61 -5.66
CA ILE A 189 12.54 21.13 -4.74
C ILE A 189 12.61 22.03 -3.50
N GLY A 190 12.60 23.35 -3.70
CA GLY A 190 12.57 24.33 -2.62
C GLY A 190 11.37 24.17 -1.70
N PHE A 191 10.19 23.89 -2.25
CA PHE A 191 8.98 23.64 -1.47
C PHE A 191 9.14 22.41 -0.56
N PHE A 192 9.65 21.29 -1.07
CA PHE A 192 9.79 20.07 -0.25
C PHE A 192 10.92 20.15 0.76
N VAL A 193 12.02 20.83 0.44
CA VAL A 193 13.07 21.13 1.42
C VAL A 193 12.51 22.01 2.55
N LEU A 194 11.78 23.07 2.19
CA LEU A 194 11.15 23.96 3.18
C LEU A 194 10.11 23.21 4.03
N LEU A 195 9.25 22.39 3.40
CA LEU A 195 8.24 21.60 4.10
C LEU A 195 8.89 20.67 5.13
N ARG A 196 9.94 19.94 4.75
CA ARG A 196 10.71 19.08 5.66
C ARG A 196 11.25 19.89 6.84
N GLN A 197 11.86 21.04 6.56
CA GLN A 197 12.47 21.90 7.60
C GLN A 197 11.41 22.49 8.55
N VAL A 198 10.25 22.91 8.03
CA VAL A 198 9.13 23.41 8.84
C VAL A 198 8.59 22.34 9.77
N ILE A 199 8.39 21.11 9.23
CA ILE A 199 7.93 19.98 10.06
C ILE A 199 8.94 19.70 11.17
N TYR A 200 10.23 19.71 10.88
CA TYR A 200 11.27 19.48 11.88
C TYR A 200 11.28 20.57 12.98
N VAL A 201 11.21 21.83 12.60
CA VAL A 201 11.21 22.94 13.57
C VAL A 201 9.97 22.93 14.47
N MET A 202 8.80 22.55 13.91
CA MET A 202 7.55 22.57 14.67
C MET A 202 7.33 21.31 15.52
N PHE A 203 7.77 20.15 15.06
CA PHE A 203 7.40 18.85 15.66
C PHE A 203 8.60 17.96 16.03
N GLY A 204 9.82 18.33 15.64
CA GLY A 204 11.03 17.55 15.93
C GLY A 204 11.17 16.28 15.09
N VAL A 205 10.37 16.12 14.02
CA VAL A 205 10.39 14.97 13.09
C VAL A 205 10.57 15.43 11.66
N TYR A 206 11.07 14.56 10.78
CA TYR A 206 11.50 14.99 9.45
C TYR A 206 10.48 14.72 8.32
N GLY A 207 9.34 14.12 8.60
CA GLY A 207 8.35 13.81 7.57
C GLY A 207 6.91 13.77 8.06
N LEU A 208 5.97 13.80 7.12
CA LEU A 208 4.54 13.66 7.42
C LEU A 208 4.21 12.25 7.93
N GLN A 209 5.00 11.24 7.55
CA GLN A 209 4.84 9.87 8.04
C GLN A 209 4.99 9.83 9.56
N GLU A 210 6.12 10.33 10.06
CA GLU A 210 6.44 10.35 11.48
C GLU A 210 5.46 11.23 12.26
N LEU A 211 4.99 12.32 11.65
CA LEU A 211 3.97 13.18 12.24
C LEU A 211 2.62 12.45 12.40
N LEU A 212 2.21 11.68 11.40
CA LEU A 212 1.00 10.85 11.46
C LEU A 212 1.14 9.73 12.50
N GLU A 213 2.31 9.11 12.63
CA GLU A 213 2.58 8.12 13.69
C GLU A 213 2.43 8.72 15.09
N ILE A 214 2.96 9.93 15.32
CA ILE A 214 2.77 10.65 16.60
C ILE A 214 1.28 10.89 16.86
N LEU A 215 0.56 11.37 15.84
CA LEU A 215 -0.88 11.64 15.96
C LEU A 215 -1.66 10.35 16.28
N PHE A 216 -1.41 9.27 15.55
CA PHE A 216 -2.10 8.00 15.80
C PHE A 216 -1.73 7.39 17.15
N ASN A 217 -0.47 7.50 17.57
CA ASN A 217 -0.07 7.07 18.90
C ASN A 217 -0.82 7.85 19.99
N PHE A 218 -0.90 9.17 19.85
CA PHE A 218 -1.66 10.00 20.77
C PHE A 218 -3.15 9.63 20.85
N LEU A 219 -3.78 9.33 19.70
CA LEU A 219 -5.19 8.96 19.61
C LEU A 219 -5.47 7.54 20.12
N LEU A 220 -4.58 6.59 19.85
CA LEU A 220 -4.80 5.17 20.13
C LEU A 220 -4.28 4.74 21.52
N LYS A 221 -3.29 5.43 22.06
CA LYS A 221 -2.70 5.13 23.39
C LYS A 221 -3.72 5.02 24.54
N PRO A 222 -4.75 5.88 24.63
CA PRO A 222 -5.73 5.78 25.72
C PRO A 222 -6.73 4.63 25.54
N LEU A 223 -6.74 3.94 24.41
CA LEU A 223 -7.65 2.82 24.17
C LEU A 223 -7.22 1.59 24.97
N LYS A 224 -8.14 1.05 25.75
CA LYS A 224 -7.93 -0.24 26.43
C LYS A 224 -8.13 -1.39 25.43
N ASN A 225 -7.31 -2.46 25.55
CA ASN A 225 -7.46 -3.64 24.71
C ASN A 225 -8.87 -4.24 24.89
N GLY A 226 -9.60 -4.34 23.79
CA GLY A 226 -10.96 -4.85 23.74
C GLY A 226 -11.62 -4.64 22.39
N VAL A 227 -12.91 -4.99 22.28
CA VAL A 227 -13.68 -4.89 21.02
C VAL A 227 -13.61 -3.48 20.42
N GLY A 228 -13.78 -2.44 21.24
CA GLY A 228 -13.79 -1.06 20.76
C GLY A 228 -12.47 -0.62 20.15
N ALA A 229 -11.35 -0.94 20.79
CA ALA A 229 -10.02 -0.64 20.29
C ALA A 229 -9.76 -1.37 18.96
N GLY A 230 -10.06 -2.67 18.91
CA GLY A 230 -9.92 -3.47 17.70
C GLY A 230 -10.75 -2.91 16.53
N LEU A 231 -12.00 -2.55 16.76
CA LEU A 231 -12.85 -1.95 15.73
C LEU A 231 -12.29 -0.63 15.20
N ILE A 232 -11.84 0.27 16.09
CA ILE A 232 -11.26 1.55 15.69
C ILE A 232 -9.99 1.33 14.85
N ILE A 233 -9.09 0.45 15.30
CA ILE A 233 -7.85 0.15 14.59
C ILE A 233 -8.12 -0.47 13.22
N ILE A 234 -9.03 -1.45 13.13
CA ILE A 234 -9.36 -2.11 11.87
C ILE A 234 -10.00 -1.12 10.89
N LEU A 235 -10.96 -0.32 11.34
CA LEU A 235 -11.58 0.70 10.50
C LEU A 235 -10.55 1.74 10.02
N LEU A 236 -9.67 2.18 10.91
CA LEU A 236 -8.63 3.16 10.59
C LEU A 236 -7.64 2.57 9.57
N THR A 237 -7.11 1.37 9.83
CA THR A 237 -6.19 0.67 8.92
C THR A 237 -6.76 0.54 7.52
N HIS A 238 -8.00 0.06 7.40
CA HIS A 238 -8.63 -0.15 6.09
C HIS A 238 -9.07 1.16 5.43
N SER A 239 -9.43 2.18 6.21
CA SER A 239 -9.72 3.51 5.66
C SER A 239 -8.47 4.15 5.06
N LEU A 240 -7.32 4.04 5.74
CA LEU A 240 -6.04 4.50 5.22
C LEU A 240 -5.68 3.77 3.92
N TRP A 241 -5.79 2.44 3.90
CA TRP A 241 -5.56 1.64 2.70
C TRP A 241 -6.49 2.03 1.55
N PHE A 242 -7.76 2.28 1.82
CA PHE A 242 -8.70 2.73 0.80
C PHE A 242 -8.29 4.07 0.18
N LEU A 243 -7.64 4.93 0.94
CA LEU A 243 -7.10 6.20 0.46
C LEU A 243 -5.74 6.07 -0.24
N GLY A 244 -5.19 4.85 -0.35
CA GLY A 244 -3.88 4.60 -0.94
C GLY A 244 -2.71 4.78 0.02
N ILE A 245 -3.00 4.86 1.32
CA ILE A 245 -2.00 4.93 2.39
C ILE A 245 -1.81 3.53 2.96
N HIS A 246 -0.56 3.06 3.11
CA HIS A 246 -0.26 1.73 3.65
C HIS A 246 -0.61 1.66 5.14
N GLY A 247 -1.89 1.45 5.45
CA GLY A 247 -2.44 1.58 6.80
C GLY A 247 -1.83 0.63 7.83
N HIS A 248 -1.42 -0.58 7.43
CA HIS A 248 -0.74 -1.52 8.33
C HIS A 248 0.61 -0.98 8.78
N ASP A 249 1.44 -0.54 7.85
CA ASP A 249 2.77 -0.03 8.16
C ASP A 249 2.69 1.28 8.94
N MET A 250 1.71 2.13 8.60
CA MET A 250 1.46 3.39 9.31
C MET A 250 1.09 3.18 10.78
N LEU A 251 0.36 2.12 11.09
CA LEU A 251 -0.13 1.83 12.44
C LEU A 251 0.68 0.74 13.15
N ASP A 252 1.61 0.06 12.47
CA ASP A 252 2.36 -1.08 13.00
C ASP A 252 3.09 -0.75 14.30
N THR A 253 3.83 0.35 14.32
CA THR A 253 4.56 0.83 15.49
C THR A 253 3.60 1.11 16.66
N VAL A 254 2.48 1.77 16.38
CA VAL A 254 1.49 2.14 17.40
C VAL A 254 0.77 0.89 17.93
N ILE A 255 0.42 -0.06 17.06
CA ILE A 255 -0.22 -1.31 17.46
C ILE A 255 0.75 -2.16 18.30
N LYS A 256 1.98 -2.30 17.86
CA LYS A 256 3.01 -3.05 18.59
C LYS A 256 3.31 -2.44 19.97
N GLN A 257 3.35 -1.12 20.10
CA GLN A 257 3.61 -0.46 21.38
C GLN A 257 2.46 -0.57 22.39
N ASN A 258 1.20 -0.57 21.91
CA ASN A 258 0.05 -0.46 22.79
C ASN A 258 -0.78 -1.75 22.92
N PHE A 259 -0.60 -2.74 22.01
CA PHE A 259 -1.45 -3.94 21.91
C PHE A 259 -0.65 -5.24 21.66
N THR A 260 0.61 -5.30 22.13
CA THR A 260 1.46 -6.51 22.02
C THR A 260 1.18 -7.55 23.09
N ASP A 261 0.64 -7.13 24.22
CA ASP A 261 0.40 -8.11 25.31
C ASP A 261 -0.77 -9.01 24.95
N VAL A 262 -0.42 -10.17 24.38
CA VAL A 262 -1.36 -11.23 23.99
C VAL A 262 -2.16 -11.74 25.17
N THR A 263 -1.64 -11.52 26.40
CA THR A 263 -2.29 -11.94 27.66
C THR A 263 -3.25 -10.89 28.22
N ALA A 264 -3.07 -9.60 27.83
CA ALA A 264 -3.86 -8.51 28.34
C ALA A 264 -5.22 -8.32 27.64
N GLY A 265 -5.47 -9.01 26.51
CA GLY A 265 -6.73 -8.92 25.79
C GLY A 265 -6.79 -9.80 24.54
N ILE A 266 -7.95 -9.84 23.89
CA ILE A 266 -8.18 -10.68 22.70
C ILE A 266 -7.56 -10.04 21.46
N PHE A 267 -7.58 -8.70 21.34
CA PHE A 267 -7.06 -8.00 20.16
C PHE A 267 -5.52 -7.92 20.22
N SER A 268 -4.89 -8.38 19.15
CA SER A 268 -3.45 -8.24 18.92
C SER A 268 -3.16 -8.07 17.44
N LYS A 269 -1.93 -7.64 17.09
CA LYS A 269 -1.50 -7.57 15.69
C LYS A 269 -1.63 -8.91 15.00
N THR A 270 -1.15 -9.98 15.62
CA THR A 270 -1.25 -11.34 15.06
C THR A 270 -2.69 -11.78 14.85
N MET A 271 -3.62 -11.45 15.77
CA MET A 271 -5.04 -11.70 15.55
C MET A 271 -5.56 -10.95 14.30
N GLN A 272 -5.15 -9.70 14.12
CA GLN A 272 -5.53 -8.92 12.94
C GLN A 272 -4.99 -9.54 11.65
N ASP A 273 -3.72 -9.91 11.63
CA ASP A 273 -3.06 -10.44 10.43
C ASP A 273 -3.59 -11.83 10.04
N VAL A 274 -3.86 -12.69 11.04
CA VAL A 274 -4.27 -14.08 10.81
C VAL A 274 -5.75 -14.24 10.51
N PHE A 275 -6.61 -13.56 11.29
CA PHE A 275 -8.04 -13.83 11.27
C PHE A 275 -8.89 -12.73 10.65
N VAL A 276 -8.41 -11.49 10.66
CA VAL A 276 -9.14 -10.36 10.10
C VAL A 276 -8.76 -10.16 8.63
N ASN A 277 -7.46 -10.17 8.34
CA ASN A 277 -6.90 -9.88 7.02
C ASN A 277 -6.70 -11.15 6.19
N LEU A 278 -7.74 -11.96 6.03
CA LEU A 278 -7.66 -13.20 5.24
C LEU A 278 -7.23 -12.93 3.80
N GLY A 279 -5.99 -13.28 3.48
CA GLY A 279 -5.40 -13.00 2.18
C GLY A 279 -4.85 -11.58 2.04
N GLY A 280 -4.59 -10.92 3.16
CA GLY A 280 -4.12 -9.54 3.24
C GLY A 280 -5.25 -8.54 3.43
N THR A 281 -4.93 -7.27 3.28
CA THR A 281 -5.84 -6.16 3.55
C THR A 281 -7.17 -6.26 2.82
N GLY A 282 -8.25 -5.94 3.50
CA GLY A 282 -9.61 -5.98 2.93
C GLY A 282 -10.16 -7.39 2.72
N ALA A 283 -9.55 -8.41 3.35
CA ALA A 283 -9.84 -9.83 3.13
C ALA A 283 -9.75 -10.18 1.63
N ALA A 284 -8.62 -9.84 1.02
CA ALA A 284 -8.39 -9.95 -0.43
C ALA A 284 -8.62 -11.36 -0.98
N LEU A 285 -8.45 -12.42 -0.17
CA LEU A 285 -8.79 -13.79 -0.55
C LEU A 285 -10.26 -13.92 -0.94
N CYS A 286 -11.16 -13.36 -0.12
CA CYS A 286 -12.59 -13.39 -0.41
C CYS A 286 -12.92 -12.67 -1.71
N LEU A 287 -12.28 -11.52 -1.96
CA LEU A 287 -12.43 -10.77 -3.21
C LEU A 287 -11.95 -11.57 -4.42
N VAL A 288 -10.76 -12.18 -4.33
CA VAL A 288 -10.18 -13.00 -5.42
C VAL A 288 -11.09 -14.20 -5.72
N ILE A 289 -11.54 -14.93 -4.71
CA ILE A 289 -12.47 -16.06 -4.88
C ILE A 289 -13.78 -15.59 -5.52
N ALA A 290 -14.38 -14.50 -5.04
CA ALA A 290 -15.61 -13.97 -5.61
C ALA A 290 -15.45 -13.59 -7.08
N ILE A 291 -14.32 -12.98 -7.46
CA ILE A 291 -14.05 -12.64 -8.86
C ILE A 291 -13.85 -13.89 -9.72
N LEU A 292 -13.09 -14.86 -9.25
CA LEU A 292 -12.87 -16.11 -9.98
C LEU A 292 -14.15 -16.90 -10.23
N LEU A 293 -15.10 -16.83 -9.29
CA LEU A 293 -16.38 -17.53 -9.40
C LEU A 293 -17.41 -16.75 -10.23
N PHE A 294 -17.53 -15.45 -10.03
CA PHE A 294 -18.67 -14.68 -10.50
C PHE A 294 -18.36 -13.64 -11.57
N ALA A 295 -17.09 -13.21 -11.75
CA ALA A 295 -16.77 -12.18 -12.73
C ALA A 295 -16.92 -12.67 -14.16
N LYS A 296 -17.63 -11.89 -15.00
CA LYS A 296 -17.86 -12.18 -16.42
C LYS A 296 -16.71 -11.68 -17.32
N LYS A 297 -16.00 -10.62 -16.90
CA LYS A 297 -14.94 -10.01 -17.70
C LYS A 297 -13.64 -10.84 -17.57
N LYS A 298 -13.14 -11.36 -18.71
CA LYS A 298 -11.91 -12.18 -18.76
C LYS A 298 -10.70 -11.49 -18.15
N GLY A 299 -10.47 -10.20 -18.44
CA GLY A 299 -9.32 -9.45 -17.89
C GLY A 299 -9.33 -9.36 -16.36
N VAL A 300 -10.49 -9.16 -15.73
CA VAL A 300 -10.60 -9.12 -14.27
C VAL A 300 -10.33 -10.50 -13.66
N ARG A 301 -10.82 -11.58 -14.31
CA ARG A 301 -10.52 -12.96 -13.86
C ARG A 301 -9.03 -13.30 -13.99
N GLN A 302 -8.37 -12.84 -15.05
CA GLN A 302 -6.93 -13.04 -15.24
C GLN A 302 -6.13 -12.34 -14.15
N LEU A 303 -6.46 -11.09 -13.82
CA LEU A 303 -5.85 -10.35 -12.71
C LEU A 303 -6.05 -11.06 -11.37
N ALA A 304 -7.27 -11.52 -11.09
CA ALA A 304 -7.55 -12.30 -9.88
C ALA A 304 -6.75 -13.63 -9.85
N GLY A 305 -6.61 -14.31 -11.00
CA GLY A 305 -5.78 -15.50 -11.12
C GLY A 305 -4.29 -15.25 -10.86
N MET A 306 -3.76 -14.11 -11.33
CA MET A 306 -2.38 -13.69 -11.04
C MET A 306 -2.18 -13.33 -9.57
N ALA A 307 -3.18 -12.74 -8.93
CA ALA A 307 -3.13 -12.39 -7.51
C ALA A 307 -3.40 -13.59 -6.58
N ALA A 308 -4.03 -14.67 -7.06
CA ALA A 308 -4.42 -15.80 -6.22
C ALA A 308 -3.25 -16.43 -5.42
N PRO A 309 -2.07 -16.67 -6.00
CA PRO A 309 -0.94 -17.19 -5.21
C PRO A 309 -0.53 -16.23 -4.10
N SER A 310 -0.44 -14.93 -4.36
CA SER A 310 0.03 -13.95 -3.38
C SER A 310 -0.93 -13.77 -2.22
N VAL A 311 -2.23 -13.77 -2.46
CA VAL A 311 -3.22 -13.65 -1.37
C VAL A 311 -3.26 -14.89 -0.46
N LEU A 312 -2.82 -16.06 -0.91
CA LEU A 312 -2.63 -17.22 -0.02
C LEU A 312 -1.51 -17.00 1.01
N PHE A 313 -0.59 -16.08 0.74
CA PHE A 313 0.48 -15.65 1.64
C PHE A 313 0.19 -14.28 2.29
N ASN A 314 -1.07 -13.89 2.36
CA ASN A 314 -1.52 -12.60 2.90
C ASN A 314 -0.99 -11.36 2.15
N ILE A 315 -0.53 -11.50 0.92
CA ILE A 315 -0.01 -10.42 0.09
C ILE A 315 -1.13 -9.93 -0.83
N SER A 316 -1.74 -8.80 -0.49
CA SER A 316 -2.95 -8.28 -1.17
C SER A 316 -2.69 -7.25 -2.26
N GLU A 317 -1.48 -6.70 -2.36
CA GLU A 317 -1.16 -5.54 -3.20
C GLU A 317 -1.42 -5.80 -4.68
N ILE A 318 -1.09 -7.01 -5.17
CA ILE A 318 -1.36 -7.39 -6.56
C ILE A 318 -2.86 -7.37 -6.85
N ALA A 319 -3.68 -7.84 -5.90
CA ALA A 319 -5.13 -7.81 -6.02
C ALA A 319 -5.68 -6.37 -5.92
N LEU A 320 -5.26 -5.60 -4.92
CA LEU A 320 -5.79 -4.26 -4.65
C LEU A 320 -5.41 -3.22 -5.71
N PHE A 321 -4.21 -3.34 -6.28
CA PHE A 321 -3.72 -2.43 -7.31
C PHE A 321 -4.18 -2.87 -8.71
N GLY A 322 -4.18 -4.18 -9.00
CA GLY A 322 -4.63 -4.72 -10.28
C GLY A 322 -6.14 -4.63 -10.49
N ILE A 323 -6.90 -4.93 -9.45
CA ILE A 323 -8.34 -4.70 -9.41
C ILE A 323 -8.52 -3.32 -8.81
N PRO A 324 -9.18 -2.36 -9.48
CA PRO A 324 -9.25 -0.98 -8.99
C PRO A 324 -10.11 -0.86 -7.73
N VAL A 325 -9.59 -1.34 -6.60
CA VAL A 325 -10.24 -1.31 -5.28
C VAL A 325 -10.00 0.04 -4.61
N ILE A 326 -8.75 0.53 -4.64
CA ILE A 326 -8.34 1.77 -4.00
C ILE A 326 -9.05 2.96 -4.64
N LEU A 327 -9.56 3.85 -3.80
CA LEU A 327 -10.34 5.05 -4.20
C LEU A 327 -11.55 4.73 -5.08
N ASN A 328 -12.09 3.51 -5.02
CA ASN A 328 -13.26 3.11 -5.76
C ASN A 328 -14.47 2.97 -4.82
N PRO A 329 -15.48 3.86 -4.89
CA PRO A 329 -16.61 3.86 -3.96
C PRO A 329 -17.42 2.57 -3.97
N ILE A 330 -17.39 1.80 -5.06
CA ILE A 330 -18.12 0.52 -5.18
C ILE A 330 -17.52 -0.49 -4.17
N PHE A 331 -16.21 -0.46 -3.98
CA PHE A 331 -15.52 -1.37 -3.07
C PHE A 331 -15.43 -0.84 -1.64
N LEU A 332 -15.72 0.44 -1.37
CA LEU A 332 -15.56 1.04 -0.04
C LEU A 332 -16.29 0.24 1.05
N ILE A 333 -17.57 -0.03 0.82
CA ILE A 333 -18.41 -0.70 1.82
C ILE A 333 -17.90 -2.12 2.11
N PRO A 334 -17.74 -3.03 1.12
CA PRO A 334 -17.21 -4.36 1.40
C PRO A 334 -15.78 -4.34 1.94
N PHE A 335 -14.93 -3.42 1.47
CA PHE A 335 -13.55 -3.31 1.91
C PHE A 335 -13.41 -2.94 3.40
N LEU A 336 -14.35 -2.17 3.95
CA LEU A 336 -14.39 -1.84 5.37
C LEU A 336 -15.16 -2.87 6.20
N LEU A 337 -16.32 -3.34 5.69
CA LEU A 337 -17.22 -4.18 6.49
C LEU A 337 -16.75 -5.63 6.60
N VAL A 338 -16.09 -6.19 5.58
CA VAL A 338 -15.66 -7.61 5.64
C VAL A 338 -14.62 -7.81 6.74
N PRO A 339 -13.53 -7.00 6.84
CA PRO A 339 -12.59 -7.09 7.97
C PRO A 339 -13.25 -6.86 9.33
N VAL A 340 -14.18 -5.91 9.44
CA VAL A 340 -14.93 -5.68 10.67
C VAL A 340 -15.74 -6.91 11.05
N SER A 341 -16.42 -7.54 10.09
CA SER A 341 -17.17 -8.77 10.33
C SER A 341 -16.27 -9.93 10.76
N ASN A 342 -15.13 -10.12 10.08
CA ASN A 342 -14.14 -11.11 10.45
C ASN A 342 -13.65 -10.90 11.89
N PHE A 343 -13.35 -9.65 12.26
CA PHE A 343 -12.94 -9.31 13.61
C PHE A 343 -14.01 -9.66 14.65
N LEU A 344 -15.25 -9.25 14.44
CA LEU A 344 -16.33 -9.51 15.38
C LEU A 344 -16.60 -11.01 15.55
N ILE A 345 -16.59 -11.77 14.46
CA ILE A 345 -16.76 -13.22 14.49
C ILE A 345 -15.61 -13.87 15.26
N THR A 346 -14.36 -13.51 14.94
CA THR A 346 -13.18 -14.04 15.62
C THR A 346 -13.17 -13.68 17.09
N TYR A 347 -13.45 -12.41 17.41
CA TYR A 347 -13.50 -11.94 18.79
C TYR A 347 -14.55 -12.72 19.60
N ALA A 348 -15.75 -12.89 19.05
CA ALA A 348 -16.80 -13.68 19.69
C ALA A 348 -16.39 -15.16 19.84
N ALA A 349 -15.77 -15.76 18.83
CA ALA A 349 -15.32 -17.14 18.89
C ALA A 349 -14.25 -17.36 19.98
N ILE A 350 -13.31 -16.43 20.11
CA ILE A 350 -12.29 -16.50 21.18
C ILE A 350 -12.94 -16.24 22.56
N TYR A 351 -13.81 -15.25 22.67
CA TYR A 351 -14.49 -14.92 23.91
C TYR A 351 -15.36 -16.06 24.43
N LEU A 352 -16.00 -16.79 23.52
CA LEU A 352 -16.83 -17.97 23.85
C LEU A 352 -15.98 -19.26 24.06
N GLY A 353 -14.66 -19.20 23.92
CA GLY A 353 -13.77 -20.35 24.06
C GLY A 353 -13.87 -21.37 22.94
N LEU A 354 -14.46 -21.01 21.80
CA LEU A 354 -14.55 -21.88 20.61
C LEU A 354 -13.21 -21.95 19.86
N VAL A 355 -12.43 -20.88 19.92
CA VAL A 355 -11.09 -20.78 19.35
C VAL A 355 -10.13 -20.34 20.46
N PRO A 356 -8.95 -20.95 20.59
CA PRO A 356 -7.94 -20.53 21.58
C PRO A 356 -7.44 -19.10 21.28
N HIS A 357 -6.96 -18.45 22.32
CA HIS A 357 -6.24 -17.19 22.18
C HIS A 357 -5.00 -17.35 21.30
N VAL A 358 -4.60 -16.28 20.63
CA VAL A 358 -3.28 -16.19 20.00
C VAL A 358 -2.22 -16.30 21.10
N ILE A 359 -1.30 -17.26 20.97
CA ILE A 359 -0.28 -17.57 21.98
C ILE A 359 1.13 -17.13 21.56
N ARG A 360 1.33 -16.82 20.29
CA ARG A 360 2.63 -16.36 19.76
C ARG A 360 2.45 -15.49 18.53
N GLU A 361 3.42 -14.63 18.32
CA GLU A 361 3.54 -13.86 17.07
C GLU A 361 4.01 -14.79 15.95
N ILE A 362 3.49 -14.56 14.76
CA ILE A 362 3.88 -15.25 13.52
C ILE A 362 4.19 -14.23 12.44
N ASP A 363 4.97 -14.67 11.46
CA ASP A 363 5.20 -13.85 10.27
C ASP A 363 3.89 -13.66 9.49
N TRP A 364 3.58 -12.42 9.11
CA TRP A 364 2.35 -12.04 8.39
C TRP A 364 2.25 -12.71 7.01
N THR A 365 3.40 -13.09 6.39
CA THR A 365 3.44 -13.81 5.12
C THR A 365 3.19 -15.31 5.26
N THR A 366 2.94 -15.82 6.46
CA THR A 366 2.60 -17.22 6.65
C THR A 366 1.32 -17.57 5.89
N PRO A 367 1.31 -18.66 5.09
CA PRO A 367 0.12 -19.09 4.36
C PRO A 367 -1.12 -19.17 5.25
N ILE A 368 -2.26 -18.71 4.77
CA ILE A 368 -3.51 -18.53 5.53
C ILE A 368 -3.90 -19.77 6.34
N PHE A 369 -3.81 -20.96 5.73
CA PHE A 369 -4.19 -22.20 6.42
C PHE A 369 -3.24 -22.59 7.55
N LEU A 370 -1.96 -22.23 7.46
CA LEU A 370 -0.96 -22.55 8.47
C LEU A 370 -0.88 -21.47 9.56
N SER A 371 -1.22 -20.23 9.23
CA SER A 371 -1.12 -19.10 10.13
C SER A 371 -1.99 -19.26 11.37
N GLY A 372 -3.24 -19.71 11.22
CA GLY A 372 -4.15 -19.97 12.34
C GLY A 372 -3.63 -21.05 13.28
N TYR A 373 -3.14 -22.15 12.75
CA TYR A 373 -2.52 -23.21 13.55
C TYR A 373 -1.26 -22.73 14.26
N GLN A 374 -0.38 -22.05 13.56
CA GLN A 374 0.87 -21.57 14.16
C GLN A 374 0.62 -20.52 15.25
N ALA A 375 -0.36 -19.64 15.06
CA ALA A 375 -0.69 -18.60 16.03
C ALA A 375 -1.34 -19.13 17.31
N THR A 376 -2.15 -20.18 17.22
CA THR A 376 -2.98 -20.69 18.32
C THR A 376 -2.59 -22.07 18.84
N GLY A 377 -1.79 -22.82 18.07
CA GLY A 377 -1.47 -24.24 18.38
C GLY A 377 -2.62 -25.21 18.18
N SER A 378 -3.77 -24.76 17.65
CA SER A 378 -4.98 -25.57 17.50
C SER A 378 -5.33 -25.84 16.02
N TRP A 379 -5.58 -27.12 15.71
CA TRP A 379 -6.06 -27.54 14.40
C TRP A 379 -7.49 -27.06 14.09
N ALA A 380 -8.29 -26.73 15.11
CA ALA A 380 -9.60 -26.12 14.93
C ALA A 380 -9.54 -24.80 14.16
N CYS A 381 -8.41 -24.10 14.26
CA CYS A 381 -8.17 -22.85 13.54
C CYS A 381 -7.82 -23.02 12.05
N LEU A 382 -7.49 -24.24 11.59
CA LEU A 382 -7.38 -24.56 10.17
C LEU A 382 -8.76 -24.58 9.48
N LEU A 383 -9.79 -24.91 10.24
CA LEU A 383 -11.16 -25.07 9.76
C LEU A 383 -12.03 -23.89 10.20
N TYR A 384 -11.49 -22.68 10.21
CA TYR A 384 -12.20 -21.45 10.61
C TYR A 384 -13.58 -21.25 9.94
N THR A 385 -13.88 -22.05 8.93
CA THR A 385 -15.20 -22.11 8.27
C THR A 385 -16.09 -23.25 8.78
N SER A 386 -15.63 -24.08 9.73
CA SER A 386 -16.44 -25.18 10.28
C SER A 386 -16.22 -25.31 11.78
N PRO A 387 -17.18 -24.94 12.65
CA PRO A 387 -17.10 -25.24 14.06
C PRO A 387 -17.23 -26.76 14.25
N SER A 388 -16.13 -27.44 14.57
CA SER A 388 -16.20 -28.83 15.03
C SER A 388 -16.32 -28.84 16.55
N PRO A 389 -17.38 -29.42 17.13
CA PRO A 389 -17.62 -29.43 18.57
C PRO A 389 -16.91 -30.57 19.29
N ARG A 390 -15.73 -31.01 18.84
CA ARG A 390 -15.04 -32.14 19.45
C ARG A 390 -13.60 -31.79 19.73
N ASP A 391 -13.34 -31.15 20.86
CA ASP A 391 -12.12 -31.34 21.65
C ASP A 391 -12.38 -30.74 23.05
N ARG A 392 -13.26 -31.39 23.81
CA ARG A 392 -13.26 -31.35 25.26
C ARG A 392 -12.70 -32.67 25.71
N GLY A 393 -11.42 -32.73 26.00
CA GLY A 393 -10.74 -33.75 26.68
C GLY A 393 -9.61 -33.17 27.50
#